data_3bcfcfd86d02e42aa22cd3b7d6f7214d
#
_entry.id   3bcfcfd86d02e42aa22cd3b7d6f7214d
#
_cell.length_a   1.000
_cell.length_b   1.000
_cell.length_c   1.000
_cell.angle_alpha   90.00
_cell.angle_beta   90.00
_cell.angle_gamma   90.00
#
_symmetry.space_group_name_H-M   'P 1'
#
loop_
_entity.id
_entity.type
_entity.pdbx_description
1 polymer ?
#
loop_
_entity_poly.entity_id
_entity_poly.type
_entity_poly.pdbx_seq_one_letter_code
_entity_poly.pdbx_strand_id
1 'polypeptide(L)'
;HTILPLKDLEVWEPACGGGHLSKRMKQFDAIVTSTDLYDRGYGDTGIDFFEVDELIAPIIITNPPYKYASEFLEHSMKLGADKVALFLKITFLEGQKRRKLFEKYPPKTVAVFSKRIQVAINGDPEMFKKSSAACYAWFIWEKDYKGKTEVVWL
;
A
#
# COMPACT_ATOMS: atom_id res chain seq x y z
N HIS A 1 4.97 18.05 1.00
CA HIS A 1 5.30 17.29 2.22
C HIS A 1 5.65 15.86 1.83
N THR A 2 6.87 15.45 2.11
CA THR A 2 7.31 14.06 1.90
C THR A 2 6.94 13.28 3.17
N ILE A 3 5.95 12.39 3.06
CA ILE A 3 5.49 11.56 4.19
C ILE A 3 6.49 10.45 4.50
N LEU A 4 7.13 9.91 3.45
CA LEU A 4 8.16 8.89 3.55
C LEU A 4 9.26 9.23 2.52
N PRO A 5 10.44 9.66 2.96
CA PRO A 5 11.57 9.83 2.06
C PRO A 5 11.98 8.44 1.54
N LEU A 6 11.97 8.26 0.21
CA LEU A 6 12.18 6.95 -0.42
C LEU A 6 13.63 6.68 -0.79
N LYS A 7 14.46 7.71 -0.85
CA LYS A 7 15.86 7.60 -1.28
C LYS A 7 16.61 6.54 -0.49
N ASP A 8 17.26 5.63 -1.20
CA ASP A 8 18.06 4.53 -0.68
C ASP A 8 17.30 3.52 0.22
N LEU A 9 15.95 3.60 0.27
CA LEU A 9 15.15 2.63 1.00
C LEU A 9 14.90 1.37 0.17
N GLU A 10 15.05 0.22 0.82
CA GLU A 10 14.64 -1.07 0.28
C GLU A 10 13.13 -1.27 0.47
N VAL A 11 12.40 -1.36 -0.63
CA VAL A 11 10.95 -1.44 -0.66
C VAL A 11 10.50 -2.68 -1.41
N TRP A 12 9.53 -3.38 -0.87
CA TRP A 12 8.81 -4.44 -1.55
C TRP A 12 7.41 -3.99 -1.95
N GLU A 13 7.08 -4.13 -3.24
CA GLU A 13 5.72 -3.98 -3.77
C GLU A 13 5.16 -5.36 -4.12
N PRO A 14 4.38 -6.02 -3.23
CA PRO A 14 3.92 -7.41 -3.40
C PRO A 14 2.69 -7.58 -4.29
N ALA A 15 2.14 -6.50 -4.83
CA ALA A 15 1.03 -6.52 -5.78
C ALA A 15 1.27 -5.45 -6.85
N CYS A 16 2.39 -5.60 -7.59
CA CYS A 16 2.93 -4.53 -8.44
C CYS A 16 2.12 -4.27 -9.72
N GLY A 17 1.28 -5.22 -10.14
CA GLY A 17 0.51 -5.08 -11.38
C GLY A 17 1.40 -4.74 -12.58
N GLY A 18 1.08 -3.70 -13.32
CA GLY A 18 1.90 -3.19 -14.44
C GLY A 18 3.11 -2.35 -14.01
N GLY A 19 3.43 -2.29 -12.72
CA GLY A 19 4.61 -1.64 -12.17
C GLY A 19 4.56 -0.12 -12.10
N HIS A 20 3.38 0.48 -12.16
CA HIS A 20 3.25 1.95 -12.13
C HIS A 20 3.80 2.55 -10.84
N LEU A 21 3.46 1.97 -9.69
CA LEU A 21 3.93 2.43 -8.40
C LEU A 21 5.42 2.14 -8.21
N SER A 22 5.89 0.93 -8.55
CA SER A 22 7.31 0.56 -8.51
C SER A 22 8.18 1.51 -9.33
N LYS A 23 7.78 1.79 -10.58
CA LYS A 23 8.49 2.73 -11.47
C LYS A 23 8.53 4.13 -10.85
N ARG A 24 7.44 4.55 -10.21
CA ARG A 24 7.39 5.85 -9.55
C ARG A 24 8.30 5.92 -8.34
N MET A 25 8.32 4.87 -7.50
CA MET A 25 9.22 4.81 -6.34
C MET A 25 10.69 4.83 -6.75
N LYS A 26 11.05 4.13 -7.83
CA LYS A 26 12.43 4.15 -8.39
C LYS A 26 12.86 5.54 -8.87
N GLN A 27 11.92 6.40 -9.33
CA GLN A 27 12.23 7.79 -9.68
C GLN A 27 12.60 8.65 -8.46
N PHE A 28 12.31 8.18 -7.26
CA PHE A 28 12.71 8.78 -5.99
C PHE A 28 13.86 8.02 -5.32
N ASP A 29 14.66 7.32 -6.12
CA ASP A 29 15.85 6.59 -5.70
C ASP A 29 15.58 5.45 -4.68
N ALA A 30 14.36 4.89 -4.66
CA ALA A 30 14.09 3.69 -3.89
C ALA A 30 14.65 2.44 -4.58
N ILE A 31 15.11 1.47 -3.79
CA ILE A 31 15.52 0.13 -4.23
C ILE A 31 14.28 -0.76 -4.14
N VAL A 32 13.60 -0.99 -5.26
CA VAL A 32 12.28 -1.63 -5.28
C VAL A 32 12.36 -3.05 -5.82
N THR A 33 11.94 -4.02 -4.99
CA THR A 33 11.58 -5.38 -5.42
C THR A 33 10.09 -5.44 -5.68
N SER A 34 9.70 -5.91 -6.86
CA SER A 34 8.32 -5.91 -7.32
C SER A 34 7.87 -7.33 -7.62
N THR A 35 6.81 -7.80 -6.96
CA THR A 35 6.21 -9.12 -7.18
C THR A 35 4.71 -9.01 -7.41
N ASP A 36 4.13 -10.00 -8.08
CA ASP A 36 2.68 -10.11 -8.28
C ASP A 36 2.28 -11.58 -8.42
N LEU A 37 1.04 -11.90 -8.05
CA LEU A 37 0.48 -13.22 -8.30
C LEU A 37 0.25 -13.47 -9.79
N TYR A 38 -0.11 -12.42 -10.54
CA TYR A 38 -0.44 -12.49 -11.96
C TYR A 38 0.59 -11.79 -12.83
N ASP A 39 0.89 -12.36 -13.98
CA ASP A 39 1.74 -11.71 -14.98
C ASP A 39 0.97 -10.56 -15.66
N ARG A 40 1.46 -9.35 -15.43
CA ARG A 40 0.97 -8.11 -16.05
C ARG A 40 2.09 -7.36 -16.78
N GLY A 41 3.16 -8.09 -17.12
CA GLY A 41 4.31 -7.57 -17.86
C GLY A 41 5.31 -6.78 -17.03
N TYR A 42 5.30 -6.94 -15.69
CA TYR A 42 6.24 -6.27 -14.81
C TYR A 42 6.50 -7.06 -13.52
N GLY A 43 7.74 -7.02 -13.03
CA GLY A 43 8.16 -7.67 -11.80
C GLY A 43 8.26 -9.19 -11.89
N ASP A 44 8.52 -9.83 -10.76
CA ASP A 44 8.52 -11.28 -10.62
C ASP A 44 7.09 -11.76 -10.39
N THR A 45 6.63 -12.70 -11.19
CA THR A 45 5.23 -13.13 -11.22
C THR A 45 5.03 -14.56 -10.74
N GLY A 46 3.77 -14.93 -10.47
CA GLY A 46 3.44 -16.23 -9.89
C GLY A 46 3.76 -16.32 -8.39
N ILE A 47 3.94 -15.19 -7.72
CA ILE A 47 4.26 -15.11 -6.30
C ILE A 47 3.02 -14.66 -5.54
N ASP A 48 2.42 -15.60 -4.78
CA ASP A 48 1.33 -15.27 -3.86
C ASP A 48 1.91 -14.64 -2.59
N PHE A 49 1.57 -13.37 -2.36
CA PHE A 49 2.01 -12.64 -1.17
C PHE A 49 1.70 -13.38 0.13
N PHE A 50 0.56 -14.06 0.20
CA PHE A 50 0.12 -14.76 1.42
C PHE A 50 0.86 -16.09 1.67
N GLU A 51 1.54 -16.62 0.66
CA GLU A 51 2.36 -17.84 0.78
C GLU A 51 3.84 -17.53 1.07
N VAL A 52 4.24 -16.26 1.01
CA VAL A 52 5.61 -15.86 1.36
C VAL A 52 5.75 -15.85 2.87
N ASP A 53 6.80 -16.49 3.40
CA ASP A 53 7.08 -16.63 4.82
C ASP A 53 8.26 -15.78 5.32
N GLU A 54 8.99 -15.13 4.41
CA GLU A 54 10.10 -14.23 4.71
C GLU A 54 9.94 -12.87 4.04
N LEU A 55 10.36 -11.80 4.73
CA LEU A 55 10.39 -10.46 4.15
C LEU A 55 11.41 -10.37 3.02
N ILE A 56 11.00 -9.82 1.88
CA ILE A 56 11.91 -9.50 0.76
C ILE A 56 12.61 -8.16 1.01
N ALA A 57 11.89 -7.19 1.60
CA ALA A 57 12.45 -5.91 2.02
C ALA A 57 11.71 -5.40 3.27
N PRO A 58 12.36 -4.56 4.11
CA PRO A 58 11.81 -4.14 5.40
C PRO A 58 10.58 -3.22 5.27
N ILE A 59 10.39 -2.60 4.12
CA ILE A 59 9.30 -1.66 3.87
C ILE A 59 8.40 -2.22 2.78
N ILE A 60 7.10 -2.32 3.06
CA ILE A 60 6.08 -2.73 2.10
C ILE A 60 5.28 -1.51 1.67
N ILE A 61 5.25 -1.21 0.37
CA ILE A 61 4.43 -0.13 -0.21
C ILE A 61 3.68 -0.71 -1.40
N THR A 62 2.35 -0.70 -1.35
CA THR A 62 1.55 -1.28 -2.43
C THR A 62 0.14 -0.69 -2.50
N ASN A 63 -0.47 -0.86 -3.67
CA ASN A 63 -1.90 -0.70 -3.89
C ASN A 63 -2.54 -2.10 -3.96
N PRO A 64 -2.94 -2.69 -2.82
CA PRO A 64 -3.41 -4.06 -2.79
C PRO A 64 -4.82 -4.19 -3.39
N PRO A 65 -5.25 -5.40 -3.77
CA PRO A 65 -6.67 -5.64 -4.03
C PRO A 65 -7.50 -5.27 -2.80
N TYR A 66 -8.42 -4.31 -2.92
CA TYR A 66 -9.11 -3.69 -1.76
C TYR A 66 -9.87 -4.68 -0.89
N LYS A 67 -10.40 -5.74 -1.48
CA LYS A 67 -11.07 -6.82 -0.73
C LYS A 67 -10.15 -7.58 0.24
N TYR A 68 -8.83 -7.54 0.00
CA TYR A 68 -7.82 -8.21 0.82
C TYR A 68 -6.91 -7.23 1.58
N ALA A 69 -7.29 -5.96 1.67
CA ALA A 69 -6.45 -4.94 2.30
C ALA A 69 -6.13 -5.25 3.79
N SER A 70 -7.09 -5.78 4.54
CA SER A 70 -6.88 -6.18 5.93
C SER A 70 -5.89 -7.33 6.04
N GLU A 71 -6.04 -8.34 5.18
CA GLU A 71 -5.16 -9.51 5.13
C GLU A 71 -3.74 -9.12 4.69
N PHE A 72 -3.61 -8.17 3.74
CA PHE A 72 -2.30 -7.61 3.35
C PHE A 72 -1.60 -6.96 4.54
N LEU A 73 -2.31 -6.14 5.32
CA LEU A 73 -1.75 -5.55 6.53
C LEU A 73 -1.34 -6.61 7.54
N GLU A 74 -2.23 -7.54 7.88
CA GLU A 74 -1.96 -8.56 8.89
C GLU A 74 -0.76 -9.44 8.50
N HIS A 75 -0.69 -9.84 7.23
CA HIS A 75 0.44 -10.65 6.73
C HIS A 75 1.74 -9.84 6.73
N SER A 76 1.73 -8.59 6.28
CA SER A 76 2.90 -7.69 6.35
C SER A 76 3.44 -7.56 7.78
N MET A 77 2.55 -7.37 8.76
CA MET A 77 2.93 -7.26 10.16
C MET A 77 3.45 -8.60 10.73
N LYS A 78 2.84 -9.73 10.31
CA LYS A 78 3.29 -11.07 10.69
C LYS A 78 4.69 -11.37 10.15
N LEU A 79 5.00 -10.95 8.93
CA LEU A 79 6.33 -11.04 8.35
C LEU A 79 7.37 -10.16 9.07
N GLY A 80 6.92 -9.20 9.88
CA GLY A 80 7.78 -8.31 10.65
C GLY A 80 8.23 -7.06 9.91
N ALA A 81 7.47 -6.61 8.90
CA ALA A 81 7.77 -5.38 8.17
C ALA A 81 7.93 -4.19 9.12
N ASP A 82 8.97 -3.39 8.92
CA ASP A 82 9.23 -2.19 9.73
C ASP A 82 8.22 -1.08 9.41
N LYS A 83 7.84 -0.97 8.14
CA LYS A 83 6.81 -0.04 7.68
C LYS A 83 5.93 -0.68 6.62
N VAL A 84 4.64 -0.36 6.67
CA VAL A 84 3.65 -0.77 5.66
C VAL A 84 2.89 0.47 5.21
N ALA A 85 2.87 0.73 3.91
CA ALA A 85 2.05 1.79 3.33
C ALA A 85 1.11 1.19 2.29
N LEU A 86 -0.19 1.28 2.54
CA LEU A 86 -1.22 0.78 1.64
C LEU A 86 -2.01 1.96 1.06
N PHE A 87 -2.16 1.96 -0.26
CA PHE A 87 -3.02 2.91 -0.96
C PHE A 87 -4.45 2.39 -1.00
N LEU A 88 -5.35 3.03 -0.25
CA LEU A 88 -6.70 2.53 -0.02
C LEU A 88 -7.76 3.64 -0.15
N LYS A 89 -9.02 3.24 -0.31
CA LYS A 89 -10.14 4.15 -0.13
C LYS A 89 -10.24 4.61 1.31
N ILE A 90 -10.61 5.87 1.55
CA ILE A 90 -10.77 6.42 2.90
C ILE A 90 -11.80 5.65 3.73
N THR A 91 -12.78 5.01 3.06
CA THR A 91 -13.78 4.14 3.69
C THR A 91 -13.17 2.91 4.37
N PHE A 92 -11.88 2.64 4.19
CA PHE A 92 -11.18 1.61 4.96
C PHE A 92 -11.15 1.91 6.47
N LEU A 93 -11.32 3.17 6.87
CA LEU A 93 -11.48 3.57 8.28
C LEU A 93 -12.80 3.09 8.91
N GLU A 94 -13.77 2.67 8.09
CA GLU A 94 -15.10 2.30 8.52
C GLU A 94 -15.24 0.78 8.76
N GLY A 95 -16.08 0.40 9.69
CA GLY A 95 -16.49 -0.98 9.93
C GLY A 95 -15.95 -1.61 11.23
N GLN A 96 -16.80 -2.40 11.87
CA GLN A 96 -16.50 -3.02 13.18
C GLN A 96 -15.32 -4.00 13.12
N LYS A 97 -15.18 -4.75 12.02
CA LYS A 97 -14.04 -5.67 11.84
C LYS A 97 -12.71 -4.89 11.76
N ARG A 98 -12.72 -3.75 11.06
CA ARG A 98 -11.54 -2.88 10.94
C ARG A 98 -11.22 -2.15 12.23
N ARG A 99 -12.21 -1.82 13.05
CA ARG A 99 -11.97 -1.30 14.38
C ARG A 99 -11.06 -2.24 15.19
N LYS A 100 -11.37 -3.55 15.21
CA LYS A 100 -10.53 -4.56 15.88
C LYS A 100 -9.12 -4.63 15.27
N LEU A 101 -9.02 -4.53 13.95
CA LEU A 101 -7.74 -4.50 13.26
C LEU A 101 -6.91 -3.28 13.70
N PHE A 102 -7.51 -2.10 13.81
CA PHE A 102 -6.84 -0.87 14.23
C PHE A 102 -6.53 -0.83 15.74
N GLU A 103 -7.30 -1.54 16.55
CA GLU A 103 -6.94 -1.76 17.97
C GLU A 103 -5.66 -2.60 18.10
N LYS A 104 -5.47 -3.58 17.21
CA LYS A 104 -4.26 -4.41 17.15
C LYS A 104 -3.09 -3.69 16.47
N TYR A 105 -3.36 -3.08 15.31
CA TYR A 105 -2.41 -2.37 14.46
C TYR A 105 -2.94 -0.97 14.14
N PRO A 106 -2.76 0.01 15.03
CA PRO A 106 -3.18 1.38 14.73
C PRO A 106 -2.31 1.96 13.61
N PRO A 107 -2.90 2.53 12.54
CA PRO A 107 -2.12 3.26 11.57
C PRO A 107 -1.45 4.46 12.24
N LYS A 108 -0.20 4.71 11.93
CA LYS A 108 0.49 5.91 12.43
C LYS A 108 -0.01 7.15 11.72
N THR A 109 -0.17 7.06 10.40
CA THR A 109 -0.57 8.19 9.57
C THR A 109 -1.59 7.76 8.53
N VAL A 110 -2.61 8.58 8.35
CA VAL A 110 -3.53 8.53 7.22
C VAL A 110 -3.34 9.81 6.40
N ALA A 111 -2.71 9.68 5.22
CA ALA A 111 -2.40 10.79 4.35
C ALA A 111 -3.44 10.90 3.25
N VAL A 112 -4.35 11.84 3.40
CA VAL A 112 -5.51 12.02 2.53
C VAL A 112 -5.15 12.94 1.38
N PHE A 113 -5.51 12.52 0.16
CA PHE A 113 -5.33 13.39 -0.99
C PHE A 113 -6.39 14.50 -1.00
N SER A 114 -5.96 15.75 -0.94
CA SER A 114 -6.83 16.92 -1.03
C SER A 114 -7.38 17.15 -2.44
N LYS A 115 -6.69 16.61 -3.46
CA LYS A 115 -7.20 16.57 -4.85
C LYS A 115 -7.76 15.18 -5.15
N ARG A 116 -8.85 15.14 -5.91
CA ARG A 116 -9.43 13.88 -6.37
C ARG A 116 -8.44 13.12 -7.25
N ILE A 117 -8.08 11.90 -6.82
CA ILE A 117 -7.20 11.01 -7.58
C ILE A 117 -8.07 10.08 -8.43
N GLN A 118 -7.74 10.00 -9.71
CA GLN A 118 -8.31 9.00 -10.61
C GLN A 118 -7.48 7.72 -10.51
N VAL A 119 -8.12 6.64 -10.09
CA VAL A 119 -7.50 5.32 -10.00
C VAL A 119 -8.12 4.44 -11.07
N ALA A 120 -7.28 3.94 -11.97
CA ALA A 120 -7.69 2.97 -12.98
C ALA A 120 -7.37 1.55 -12.48
N ILE A 121 -8.34 0.66 -12.62
CA ILE A 121 -8.10 -0.77 -12.37
C ILE A 121 -7.12 -1.26 -13.42
N ASN A 122 -5.99 -1.82 -12.97
CA ASN A 122 -4.91 -2.33 -13.84
C ASN A 122 -4.32 -1.31 -14.83
N GLY A 123 -4.47 0.00 -14.57
CA GLY A 123 -3.96 1.05 -15.46
C GLY A 123 -4.75 1.23 -16.75
N ASP A 124 -5.98 0.69 -16.84
CA ASP A 124 -6.83 0.82 -18.04
C ASP A 124 -7.19 2.29 -18.32
N PRO A 125 -6.78 2.86 -19.49
CA PRO A 125 -7.05 4.25 -19.83
C PRO A 125 -8.53 4.60 -19.88
N GLU A 126 -9.42 3.67 -20.24
CA GLU A 126 -10.86 3.91 -20.31
C GLU A 126 -11.48 4.08 -18.92
N MET A 127 -10.88 3.48 -17.90
CA MET A 127 -11.34 3.61 -16.51
C MET A 127 -11.00 4.99 -15.92
N PHE A 128 -9.99 5.71 -16.46
CA PHE A 128 -9.70 7.10 -16.06
C PHE A 128 -10.81 8.08 -16.45
N LYS A 129 -11.60 7.77 -17.48
CA LYS A 129 -12.72 8.63 -17.94
C LYS A 129 -13.93 8.59 -17.02
N LYS A 130 -14.05 7.52 -16.19
CA LYS A 130 -15.12 7.41 -15.20
C LYS A 130 -14.64 8.04 -13.89
N SER A 131 -15.13 9.22 -13.55
CA SER A 131 -14.80 9.88 -12.30
C SER A 131 -15.21 8.98 -11.12
N SER A 132 -14.23 8.43 -10.41
CA SER A 132 -14.48 7.73 -9.15
C SER A 132 -14.95 8.75 -8.11
N ALA A 133 -16.11 8.52 -7.49
CA ALA A 133 -16.57 9.28 -6.35
C ALA A 133 -15.78 8.93 -5.05
N ALA A 134 -14.83 8.00 -5.13
CA ALA A 134 -14.07 7.53 -3.97
C ALA A 134 -12.92 8.49 -3.64
N CYS A 135 -12.76 8.77 -2.35
CA CYS A 135 -11.58 9.42 -1.80
C CYS A 135 -10.53 8.36 -1.44
N TYR A 136 -9.28 8.67 -1.70
CA TYR A 136 -8.16 7.77 -1.43
C TYR A 136 -7.19 8.40 -0.44
N ALA A 137 -6.45 7.54 0.26
CA ALA A 137 -5.40 7.92 1.18
C ALA A 137 -4.30 6.87 1.20
N TRP A 138 -3.11 7.28 1.60
CA TRP A 138 -2.08 6.36 2.06
C TRP A 138 -2.30 6.09 3.54
N PHE A 139 -2.42 4.82 3.89
CA PHE A 139 -2.45 4.36 5.27
C PHE A 139 -1.07 3.82 5.60
N ILE A 140 -0.42 4.38 6.63
CA ILE A 140 0.96 4.07 6.99
C ILE A 140 1.00 3.50 8.38
N TRP A 141 1.56 2.31 8.50
CA TRP A 141 1.83 1.62 9.75
C TRP A 141 3.34 1.52 9.97
N GLU A 142 3.74 1.56 11.22
CA GLU A 142 5.10 1.26 11.66
C GLU A 142 5.06 0.13 12.69
N LYS A 143 6.08 -0.72 12.65
CA LYS A 143 6.24 -1.81 13.60
C LYS A 143 6.18 -1.29 15.03
N ASP A 144 5.49 -2.03 15.89
CA ASP A 144 5.33 -1.74 17.32
C ASP A 144 4.69 -0.38 17.66
N TYR A 145 4.17 0.35 16.66
CA TYR A 145 3.47 1.60 16.92
C TYR A 145 2.15 1.37 17.68
N LYS A 146 1.95 2.12 18.76
CA LYS A 146 0.74 2.07 19.62
C LYS A 146 0.17 3.45 19.94
N GLY A 147 0.60 4.46 19.19
CA GLY A 147 0.15 5.83 19.36
C GLY A 147 -1.21 6.12 18.71
N LYS A 148 -1.59 7.37 18.73
CA LYS A 148 -2.79 7.87 18.04
C LYS A 148 -2.53 8.03 16.56
N THR A 149 -3.52 7.71 15.73
CA THR A 149 -3.46 7.95 14.30
C THR A 149 -3.47 9.45 13.99
N GLU A 150 -2.51 9.89 13.21
CA GLU A 150 -2.42 11.25 12.69
C GLU A 150 -3.03 11.31 11.29
N VAL A 151 -3.85 12.33 11.03
CA VAL A 151 -4.38 12.59 9.69
C VAL A 151 -3.66 13.80 9.10
N VAL A 152 -3.13 13.63 7.89
CA VAL A 152 -2.45 14.69 7.14
C VAL A 152 -3.05 14.82 5.74
N TRP A 153 -2.91 15.99 5.13
CA TRP A 153 -3.40 16.26 3.78
C TRP A 153 -2.24 16.44 2.80
N LEU A 154 -2.39 15.79 1.61
CA LEU A 154 -1.47 15.84 0.48
C LEU A 154 -2.00 16.77 -0.61
#